data_6716b136cb1934b846f6f4d0d93e8491
#
_entry.id   6716b136cb1934b846f6f4d0d93e8491
#
_cell.length_a   1.000
_cell.length_b   1.000
_cell.length_c   1.000
_cell.angle_alpha   90.00
_cell.angle_beta   90.00
_cell.angle_gamma   90.00
#
_symmetry.space_group_name_H-M   'P 1'
#
loop_
_entity.id
_entity.type
_entity.pdbx_description
1 polymer ?
#
loop_
_entity_poly.entity_id
_entity_poly.type
_entity_poly.pdbx_seq_one_letter_code
_entity_poly.pdbx_strand_id
1 'polypeptide(L)'
;MRHNSRMKNRRFELPILPDPCPELVVERGSSGQGVGWWVPQVKHTYLAKYISATRKAQAKFRKRVLIDPFCGPGRVQVSGEAFTRDGGAMVAWRQSVASDCPFTQVLIGDLDKERATACETRLAAVGAPVQRFDGPAAETALRMADAVPQGSLCLAYIDPYNLEYLSFSIIKRLAELPYIDFAVHFSLMDLTRNVDMELDPRRDRFSEALPGWRDRVPSSVSKAGLSQWFFQEWRKHISDLGFSVSQEMPLVTDGQGRALYRLVFFSRHAFPDKIWSDIAKSPNLSLGF
;
A
#
# COMPACT_ATOMS: atom_id res chain seq x y z
N MET A 1 46.68 -15.90 0.17
CA MET A 1 46.02 -14.62 -0.09
C MET A 1 44.52 -14.79 0.15
N ARG A 2 43.99 -14.30 1.29
CA ARG A 2 42.57 -14.40 1.63
C ARG A 2 41.89 -13.19 1.01
N HIS A 3 41.04 -13.41 0.01
CA HIS A 3 40.15 -12.39 -0.56
C HIS A 3 39.02 -12.10 0.42
N ASN A 4 39.23 -11.08 1.24
CA ASN A 4 38.18 -10.53 2.13
C ASN A 4 37.27 -9.64 1.28
N SER A 5 36.25 -10.22 0.64
CA SER A 5 35.18 -9.44 0.00
C SER A 5 34.27 -8.90 1.09
N ARG A 6 34.61 -7.71 1.58
CA ARG A 6 33.63 -6.87 2.30
C ARG A 6 32.41 -6.67 1.37
N MET A 7 31.34 -7.45 1.55
CA MET A 7 30.03 -7.09 1.03
C MET A 7 29.68 -5.73 1.65
N LYS A 8 29.85 -4.67 0.85
CA LYS A 8 29.34 -3.34 1.21
C LYS A 8 27.85 -3.49 1.40
N ASN A 9 27.34 -3.24 2.61
CA ASN A 9 25.92 -3.07 2.90
C ASN A 9 25.38 -1.94 2.00
N ARG A 10 24.96 -2.27 0.78
CA ARG A 10 24.31 -1.31 -0.11
C ARG A 10 22.90 -1.10 0.42
N ARG A 11 22.57 0.14 0.74
CA ARG A 11 21.20 0.55 1.04
C ARG A 11 20.33 0.22 -0.17
N PHE A 12 19.17 -0.39 0.07
CA PHE A 12 18.19 -0.60 -1.01
C PHE A 12 17.59 0.75 -1.38
N GLU A 13 17.74 1.16 -2.61
CA GLU A 13 17.20 2.40 -3.14
C GLU A 13 16.42 2.11 -4.43
N LEU A 14 15.25 2.70 -4.55
CA LEU A 14 14.49 2.62 -5.78
C LEU A 14 15.17 3.45 -6.87
N PRO A 15 15.32 2.92 -8.09
CA PRO A 15 15.92 3.65 -9.18
C PRO A 15 15.04 4.85 -9.57
N ILE A 16 15.70 5.94 -9.97
CA ILE A 16 15.04 7.07 -10.61
C ILE A 16 14.98 6.75 -12.10
N LEU A 17 13.78 6.45 -12.58
CA LEU A 17 13.56 6.08 -13.96
C LEU A 17 12.80 7.19 -14.70
N PRO A 18 13.05 7.39 -16.00
CA PRO A 18 12.30 8.34 -16.81
C PRO A 18 10.80 8.06 -16.76
N ASP A 19 9.99 9.12 -16.81
CA ASP A 19 8.55 8.99 -17.02
C ASP A 19 8.31 8.53 -18.46
N PRO A 20 7.62 7.42 -18.69
CA PRO A 20 7.31 6.97 -20.05
C PRO A 20 6.30 7.88 -20.77
N CYS A 21 5.56 8.72 -20.03
CA CYS A 21 4.53 9.62 -20.54
C CYS A 21 4.60 10.96 -19.76
N PRO A 22 5.63 11.78 -19.98
CA PRO A 22 5.89 12.98 -19.18
C PRO A 22 4.84 14.10 -19.34
N GLU A 23 4.02 14.03 -20.37
CA GLU A 23 2.92 14.96 -20.66
C GLU A 23 1.68 14.74 -19.80
N LEU A 24 1.59 13.58 -19.14
CA LEU A 24 0.41 13.24 -18.35
C LEU A 24 0.49 13.79 -16.90
N VAL A 25 -0.68 13.93 -16.29
CA VAL A 25 -0.82 14.42 -14.90
C VAL A 25 0.04 13.63 -13.92
N VAL A 26 0.57 14.32 -12.90
CA VAL A 26 1.47 13.80 -11.85
C VAL A 26 0.89 14.12 -10.48
N GLU A 27 1.01 13.22 -9.51
CA GLU A 27 0.63 13.46 -8.13
C GLU A 27 1.53 14.51 -7.48
N ARG A 28 0.93 15.58 -6.96
CA ARG A 28 1.64 16.70 -6.31
C ARG A 28 1.25 16.91 -4.85
N GLY A 29 0.47 15.99 -4.27
CA GLY A 29 -0.08 16.14 -2.94
C GLY A 29 -1.10 17.28 -2.82
N SER A 30 -1.68 17.44 -1.63
CA SER A 30 -2.74 18.42 -1.40
C SER A 30 -2.29 19.89 -1.53
N SER A 31 -1.01 20.18 -1.28
CA SER A 31 -0.46 21.53 -1.41
C SER A 31 -0.11 21.92 -2.85
N GLY A 32 -0.13 20.96 -3.80
CA GLY A 32 0.36 21.15 -5.16
C GLY A 32 1.90 21.29 -5.29
N GLN A 33 2.63 21.30 -4.17
CA GLN A 33 4.09 21.49 -4.13
C GLN A 33 4.89 20.20 -4.21
N GLY A 34 4.21 19.06 -4.17
CA GLY A 34 4.80 17.74 -4.18
C GLY A 34 4.46 16.92 -2.93
N VAL A 35 4.61 15.61 -3.06
CA VAL A 35 4.49 14.68 -1.93
C VAL A 35 5.76 14.71 -1.08
N GLY A 36 5.69 14.20 0.16
CA GLY A 36 6.86 14.10 1.01
C GLY A 36 7.87 13.05 0.51
N TRP A 37 9.15 13.25 0.83
CA TRP A 37 10.25 12.34 0.49
C TRP A 37 10.02 10.89 0.96
N TRP A 38 9.25 10.70 2.04
CA TRP A 38 8.94 9.38 2.60
C TRP A 38 8.06 8.52 1.69
N VAL A 39 7.35 9.10 0.73
CA VAL A 39 6.51 8.34 -0.20
C VAL A 39 7.38 7.40 -1.04
N PRO A 40 8.33 7.85 -1.87
CA PRO A 40 9.18 6.93 -2.62
C PRO A 40 10.24 6.25 -1.75
N GLN A 41 10.85 6.96 -0.79
CA GLN A 41 12.02 6.44 -0.07
C GLN A 41 11.64 5.47 1.06
N VAL A 42 10.42 5.53 1.58
CA VAL A 42 9.97 4.62 2.64
C VAL A 42 8.85 3.73 2.11
N LYS A 43 7.69 4.28 1.84
CA LYS A 43 6.49 3.53 1.48
C LYS A 43 6.70 2.61 0.27
N HIS A 44 7.13 3.15 -0.86
CA HIS A 44 7.36 2.37 -2.06
C HIS A 44 8.57 1.42 -1.93
N THR A 45 9.56 1.78 -1.11
CA THR A 45 10.70 0.90 -0.81
C THR A 45 10.26 -0.38 -0.09
N TYR A 46 9.37 -0.31 0.90
CA TYR A 46 8.84 -1.50 1.57
C TYR A 46 8.06 -2.39 0.60
N LEU A 47 7.22 -1.79 -0.26
CA LEU A 47 6.48 -2.50 -1.29
C LEU A 47 7.42 -3.25 -2.24
N ALA A 48 8.44 -2.58 -2.78
CA ALA A 48 9.41 -3.16 -3.69
C ALA A 48 10.21 -4.29 -3.02
N LYS A 49 10.69 -4.10 -1.79
CA LYS A 49 11.38 -5.15 -1.03
C LYS A 49 10.52 -6.38 -0.83
N TYR A 50 9.24 -6.20 -0.49
CA TYR A 50 8.31 -7.31 -0.30
C TYR A 50 8.17 -8.12 -1.60
N ILE A 51 7.92 -7.46 -2.73
CA ILE A 51 7.79 -8.10 -4.03
C ILE A 51 9.07 -8.88 -4.39
N SER A 52 10.23 -8.27 -4.21
CA SER A 52 11.51 -8.92 -4.48
C SER A 52 11.77 -10.14 -3.57
N ALA A 53 11.52 -9.99 -2.27
CA ALA A 53 11.81 -11.05 -1.29
C ALA A 53 10.89 -12.27 -1.47
N THR A 54 9.65 -12.05 -1.89
CA THR A 54 8.65 -13.13 -2.07
C THR A 54 8.68 -13.78 -3.46
N ARG A 55 9.50 -13.31 -4.41
CA ARG A 55 9.50 -13.76 -5.81
C ARG A 55 9.56 -15.28 -6.00
N LYS A 56 10.40 -16.00 -5.20
CA LYS A 56 10.50 -17.46 -5.30
C LYS A 56 9.20 -18.18 -4.89
N ALA A 57 8.46 -17.63 -3.93
CA ALA A 57 7.15 -18.15 -3.54
C ALA A 57 6.10 -17.79 -4.59
N GLN A 58 6.13 -16.54 -5.09
CA GLN A 58 5.25 -16.07 -6.15
C GLN A 58 5.41 -16.85 -7.45
N ALA A 59 6.63 -17.26 -7.80
CA ALA A 59 6.92 -18.05 -9.01
C ALA A 59 6.24 -19.43 -9.04
N LYS A 60 5.78 -19.94 -7.89
CA LYS A 60 4.99 -21.18 -7.82
C LYS A 60 3.56 -21.03 -8.37
N PHE A 61 3.09 -19.79 -8.49
CA PHE A 61 1.77 -19.48 -9.02
C PHE A 61 1.89 -19.05 -10.49
N ARG A 62 1.11 -19.67 -11.37
CA ARG A 62 1.06 -19.27 -12.78
C ARG A 62 0.42 -17.92 -12.99
N LYS A 63 -0.49 -17.52 -12.11
CA LYS A 63 -1.22 -16.27 -12.16
C LYS A 63 -0.89 -15.45 -10.92
N ARG A 64 -0.43 -14.23 -11.13
CA ARG A 64 -0.01 -13.28 -10.09
C ARG A 64 -0.64 -11.93 -10.38
N VAL A 65 -1.45 -11.44 -9.46
CA VAL A 65 -2.27 -10.25 -9.67
C VAL A 65 -1.87 -9.17 -8.67
N LEU A 66 -1.57 -7.98 -9.18
CA LEU A 66 -1.52 -6.76 -8.37
C LEU A 66 -2.90 -6.12 -8.37
N ILE A 67 -3.37 -5.69 -7.20
CA ILE A 67 -4.64 -4.96 -7.02
C ILE A 67 -4.33 -3.64 -6.32
N ASP A 68 -4.59 -2.52 -6.99
CA ASP A 68 -4.39 -1.16 -6.45
C ASP A 68 -5.60 -0.27 -6.77
N PRO A 69 -6.60 -0.20 -5.85
CA PRO A 69 -7.80 0.62 -6.06
C PRO A 69 -7.58 2.12 -5.79
N PHE A 70 -6.34 2.54 -5.50
CA PHE A 70 -5.93 3.92 -5.24
C PHE A 70 -4.69 4.30 -6.04
N CYS A 71 -4.63 3.90 -7.31
CA CYS A 71 -3.40 3.93 -8.11
C CYS A 71 -2.83 5.33 -8.36
N GLY A 72 -3.63 6.39 -8.20
CA GLY A 72 -3.24 7.73 -8.58
C GLY A 72 -2.84 7.82 -10.05
N PRO A 73 -2.02 8.79 -10.45
CA PRO A 73 -1.58 8.93 -11.84
C PRO A 73 -0.37 8.04 -12.22
N GLY A 74 0.12 7.19 -11.30
CA GLY A 74 1.30 6.34 -11.54
C GLY A 74 2.65 7.06 -11.42
N ARG A 75 2.66 8.39 -11.27
CA ARG A 75 3.87 9.21 -11.03
C ARG A 75 3.64 10.21 -9.91
N VAL A 76 4.68 10.48 -9.15
CA VAL A 76 4.66 11.43 -8.03
C VAL A 76 5.76 12.47 -8.20
N GLN A 77 5.45 13.73 -7.96
CA GLN A 77 6.41 14.80 -7.77
C GLN A 77 6.78 14.85 -6.29
N VAL A 78 8.04 14.69 -5.95
CA VAL A 78 8.52 14.87 -4.58
C VAL A 78 8.88 16.34 -4.36
N SER A 79 8.47 16.88 -3.22
CA SER A 79 8.79 18.26 -2.87
C SER A 79 10.30 18.48 -2.85
N GLY A 80 10.77 19.51 -3.56
CA GLY A 80 12.19 19.84 -3.67
C GLY A 80 12.98 19.04 -4.70
N GLU A 81 12.40 18.04 -5.38
CA GLU A 81 13.06 17.33 -6.48
C GLU A 81 12.70 17.96 -7.84
N ALA A 82 13.67 18.00 -8.76
CA ALA A 82 13.46 18.52 -10.12
C ALA A 82 12.87 17.49 -11.08
N PHE A 83 12.67 16.25 -10.63
CA PHE A 83 12.18 15.12 -11.42
C PHE A 83 11.05 14.39 -10.69
N THR A 84 10.29 13.60 -11.43
CA THR A 84 9.22 12.77 -10.88
C THR A 84 9.71 11.36 -10.59
N ARG A 85 9.01 10.64 -9.70
CA ARG A 85 9.28 9.25 -9.35
C ARG A 85 8.07 8.37 -9.64
N ASP A 86 8.30 7.06 -9.76
CA ASP A 86 7.22 6.09 -9.92
C ASP A 86 6.27 6.11 -8.72
N GLY A 87 4.96 6.06 -8.99
CA GLY A 87 3.91 5.80 -8.02
C GLY A 87 3.81 4.33 -7.64
N GLY A 88 2.93 3.99 -6.68
CA GLY A 88 2.85 2.63 -6.10
C GLY A 88 2.69 1.51 -7.12
N ALA A 89 1.71 1.60 -8.01
CA ALA A 89 1.46 0.61 -9.06
C ALA A 89 2.64 0.44 -10.03
N MET A 90 3.28 1.56 -10.44
CA MET A 90 4.46 1.53 -11.31
C MET A 90 5.67 0.88 -10.62
N VAL A 91 5.91 1.21 -9.34
CA VAL A 91 6.97 0.57 -8.53
C VAL A 91 6.72 -0.93 -8.42
N ALA A 92 5.50 -1.33 -8.10
CA ALA A 92 5.16 -2.74 -7.96
C ALA A 92 5.37 -3.52 -9.28
N TRP A 93 4.92 -2.98 -10.39
CA TRP A 93 5.12 -3.59 -11.70
C TRP A 93 6.60 -3.72 -12.04
N ARG A 94 7.34 -2.60 -12.05
CA ARG A 94 8.76 -2.60 -12.41
C ARG A 94 9.60 -3.50 -11.50
N GLN A 95 9.29 -3.53 -10.20
CA GLN A 95 9.99 -4.43 -9.26
C GLN A 95 9.68 -5.89 -9.53
N SER A 96 8.45 -6.24 -9.91
CA SER A 96 8.10 -7.63 -10.25
C SER A 96 8.87 -8.11 -11.49
N VAL A 97 9.00 -7.24 -12.51
CA VAL A 97 9.82 -7.50 -13.71
C VAL A 97 11.30 -7.63 -13.35
N ALA A 98 11.85 -6.69 -12.57
CA ALA A 98 13.26 -6.72 -12.14
C ALA A 98 13.60 -7.94 -11.27
N SER A 99 12.60 -8.58 -10.68
CA SER A 99 12.73 -9.79 -9.87
C SER A 99 12.50 -11.09 -10.65
N ASP A 100 12.40 -11.04 -11.98
CA ASP A 100 12.09 -12.16 -12.86
C ASP A 100 10.78 -12.91 -12.48
N CYS A 101 9.85 -12.17 -11.87
CA CYS A 101 8.56 -12.72 -11.48
C CYS A 101 7.44 -11.69 -11.69
N PRO A 102 7.20 -11.25 -12.96
CA PRO A 102 6.24 -10.20 -13.25
C PRO A 102 4.82 -10.62 -12.88
N PHE A 103 4.00 -9.67 -12.46
CA PHE A 103 2.57 -9.86 -12.35
C PHE A 103 1.98 -10.24 -13.70
N THR A 104 1.04 -11.18 -13.72
CA THR A 104 0.35 -11.59 -14.96
C THR A 104 -0.88 -10.74 -15.24
N GLN A 105 -1.28 -9.94 -14.27
CA GLN A 105 -2.36 -8.96 -14.38
C GLN A 105 -2.15 -7.84 -13.34
N VAL A 106 -2.46 -6.61 -13.73
CA VAL A 106 -2.38 -5.43 -12.87
C VAL A 106 -3.73 -4.73 -12.91
N LEU A 107 -4.49 -4.82 -11.81
CA LEU A 107 -5.81 -4.21 -11.65
C LEU A 107 -5.64 -2.90 -10.91
N ILE A 108 -6.00 -1.79 -11.54
CA ILE A 108 -5.85 -0.45 -10.98
C ILE A 108 -7.18 0.30 -10.95
N GLY A 109 -7.34 1.20 -10.00
CA GLY A 109 -8.49 2.08 -9.90
C GLY A 109 -8.15 3.40 -9.25
N ASP A 110 -8.93 4.41 -9.57
CA ASP A 110 -8.94 5.71 -8.90
C ASP A 110 -10.33 6.34 -9.07
N LEU A 111 -10.71 7.19 -8.11
CA LEU A 111 -11.93 7.98 -8.18
C LEU A 111 -11.84 9.00 -9.33
N ASP A 112 -10.66 9.57 -9.53
CA ASP A 112 -10.36 10.51 -10.59
C ASP A 112 -9.96 9.75 -11.88
N LYS A 113 -10.82 9.84 -12.86
CA LYS A 113 -10.65 9.16 -14.15
C LYS A 113 -9.41 9.61 -14.92
N GLU A 114 -9.03 10.89 -14.85
CA GLU A 114 -7.82 11.40 -15.51
C GLU A 114 -6.57 10.76 -14.90
N ARG A 115 -6.51 10.68 -13.56
CA ARG A 115 -5.42 10.05 -12.83
C ARG A 115 -5.34 8.55 -13.13
N ALA A 116 -6.47 7.84 -13.10
CA ALA A 116 -6.52 6.43 -13.45
C ALA A 116 -6.07 6.17 -14.90
N THR A 117 -6.49 7.02 -15.86
CA THR A 117 -6.06 6.95 -17.26
C THR A 117 -4.56 7.17 -17.41
N ALA A 118 -4.00 8.16 -16.70
CA ALA A 118 -2.57 8.42 -16.71
C ALA A 118 -1.75 7.23 -16.17
N CYS A 119 -2.22 6.59 -15.10
CA CYS A 119 -1.59 5.39 -14.54
C CYS A 119 -1.64 4.21 -15.53
N GLU A 120 -2.80 3.94 -16.12
CA GLU A 120 -2.99 2.90 -17.14
C GLU A 120 -2.04 3.10 -18.31
N THR A 121 -1.99 4.32 -18.88
CA THR A 121 -1.13 4.64 -20.01
C THR A 121 0.34 4.42 -19.69
N ARG A 122 0.81 4.84 -18.51
CA ARG A 122 2.20 4.61 -18.07
C ARG A 122 2.52 3.14 -17.86
N LEU A 123 1.62 2.39 -17.25
CA LEU A 123 1.79 0.95 -17.05
C LEU A 123 1.84 0.20 -18.37
N ALA A 124 0.93 0.53 -19.31
CA ALA A 124 0.92 -0.05 -20.65
C ALA A 124 2.19 0.29 -21.44
N ALA A 125 2.68 1.53 -21.36
CA ALA A 125 3.93 1.95 -22.02
C ALA A 125 5.17 1.19 -21.55
N VAL A 126 5.13 0.59 -20.33
CA VAL A 126 6.21 -0.27 -19.79
C VAL A 126 5.85 -1.76 -19.83
N GLY A 127 4.85 -2.15 -20.64
CA GLY A 127 4.48 -3.53 -20.91
C GLY A 127 3.68 -4.24 -19.82
N ALA A 128 3.04 -3.51 -18.89
CA ALA A 128 2.19 -4.12 -17.89
C ALA A 128 0.86 -4.62 -18.48
N PRO A 129 0.39 -5.83 -18.09
CA PRO A 129 -0.94 -6.33 -18.46
C PRO A 129 -2.00 -5.66 -17.56
N VAL A 130 -2.23 -4.37 -17.81
CA VAL A 130 -3.07 -3.51 -16.95
C VAL A 130 -4.54 -3.57 -17.35
N GLN A 131 -5.42 -3.53 -16.35
CA GLN A 131 -6.86 -3.32 -16.50
C GLN A 131 -7.31 -2.26 -15.49
N ARG A 132 -8.00 -1.24 -16.00
CA ARG A 132 -8.47 -0.10 -15.21
C ARG A 132 -9.93 -0.22 -14.82
N PHE A 133 -10.23 0.30 -13.63
CA PHE A 133 -11.57 0.41 -13.05
C PHE A 133 -11.80 1.84 -12.56
N ASP A 134 -12.73 2.56 -13.17
CA ASP A 134 -13.06 3.93 -12.78
C ASP A 134 -14.14 3.95 -11.68
N GLY A 135 -13.99 4.81 -10.69
CA GLY A 135 -14.98 5.07 -9.64
C GLY A 135 -14.45 4.92 -8.22
N PRO A 136 -15.35 5.02 -7.22
CA PRO A 136 -14.99 4.86 -5.81
C PRO A 136 -14.31 3.51 -5.52
N ALA A 137 -13.29 3.52 -4.69
CA ALA A 137 -12.50 2.32 -4.37
C ALA A 137 -13.36 1.17 -3.80
N ALA A 138 -14.38 1.48 -2.98
CA ALA A 138 -15.29 0.48 -2.45
C ALA A 138 -16.06 -0.28 -3.54
N GLU A 139 -16.42 0.38 -4.63
CA GLU A 139 -17.11 -0.23 -5.78
C GLU A 139 -16.13 -0.90 -6.75
N THR A 140 -14.99 -0.25 -7.02
CA THR A 140 -13.99 -0.79 -7.95
C THR A 140 -13.34 -2.05 -7.40
N ALA A 141 -13.08 -2.14 -6.09
CA ALA A 141 -12.54 -3.34 -5.46
C ALA A 141 -13.43 -4.57 -5.63
N LEU A 142 -14.77 -4.41 -5.64
CA LEU A 142 -15.70 -5.50 -5.93
C LEU A 142 -15.47 -6.03 -7.35
N ARG A 143 -15.45 -5.15 -8.34
CA ARG A 143 -15.22 -5.50 -9.76
C ARG A 143 -13.83 -6.06 -10.00
N MET A 144 -12.81 -5.56 -9.28
CA MET A 144 -11.46 -6.09 -9.33
C MET A 144 -11.41 -7.52 -8.79
N ALA A 145 -12.07 -7.80 -7.66
CA ALA A 145 -12.13 -9.15 -7.10
C ALA A 145 -12.77 -10.15 -8.09
N ASP A 146 -13.84 -9.73 -8.79
CA ASP A 146 -14.50 -10.55 -9.80
C ASP A 146 -13.62 -10.78 -11.05
N ALA A 147 -12.73 -9.84 -11.36
CA ALA A 147 -11.80 -9.93 -12.50
C ALA A 147 -10.55 -10.78 -12.20
N VAL A 148 -10.32 -11.18 -10.94
CA VAL A 148 -9.17 -12.03 -10.56
C VAL A 148 -9.38 -13.44 -11.08
N PRO A 149 -8.46 -13.99 -11.91
CA PRO A 149 -8.58 -15.34 -12.40
C PRO A 149 -8.42 -16.37 -11.27
N GLN A 150 -9.19 -17.46 -11.32
CA GLN A 150 -9.12 -18.52 -10.31
C GLN A 150 -7.68 -19.07 -10.15
N GLY A 151 -7.28 -19.31 -8.90
CA GLY A 151 -5.94 -19.83 -8.56
C GLY A 151 -4.82 -18.80 -8.63
N SER A 152 -5.16 -17.52 -8.68
CA SER A 152 -4.19 -16.42 -8.65
C SER A 152 -3.63 -16.19 -7.24
N LEU A 153 -2.34 -15.86 -7.15
CA LEU A 153 -1.77 -15.20 -5.98
C LEU A 153 -1.93 -13.68 -6.15
N CYS A 154 -2.50 -13.03 -5.18
CA CYS A 154 -2.81 -11.60 -5.22
C CYS A 154 -1.96 -10.82 -4.21
N LEU A 155 -1.54 -9.62 -4.60
CA LEU A 155 -1.04 -8.59 -3.69
C LEU A 155 -1.97 -7.39 -3.80
N ALA A 156 -2.69 -7.08 -2.73
CA ALA A 156 -3.48 -5.86 -2.63
C ALA A 156 -2.64 -4.76 -1.98
N TYR A 157 -2.37 -3.70 -2.72
CA TYR A 157 -1.74 -2.47 -2.25
C TYR A 157 -2.82 -1.42 -2.04
N ILE A 158 -3.16 -1.17 -0.77
CA ILE A 158 -4.28 -0.30 -0.38
C ILE A 158 -3.71 0.99 0.19
N ASP A 159 -3.70 2.04 -0.64
CA ASP A 159 -3.03 3.30 -0.35
C ASP A 159 -3.98 4.51 -0.43
N PRO A 160 -5.01 4.57 0.43
CA PRO A 160 -5.94 5.68 0.42
C PRO A 160 -5.26 6.98 0.85
N TYR A 161 -5.79 8.11 0.34
CA TYR A 161 -5.31 9.44 0.69
C TYR A 161 -5.46 9.75 2.19
N ASN A 162 -6.57 9.34 2.79
CA ASN A 162 -6.86 9.45 4.21
C ASN A 162 -7.68 8.25 4.71
N LEU A 163 -7.96 8.20 6.02
CA LEU A 163 -8.66 7.08 6.65
C LEU A 163 -10.13 6.96 6.21
N GLU A 164 -10.77 8.04 5.84
CA GLU A 164 -12.14 8.08 5.33
C GLU A 164 -12.35 7.20 4.09
N TYR A 165 -11.32 7.11 3.22
CA TYR A 165 -11.38 6.28 2.02
C TYR A 165 -10.93 4.83 2.25
N LEU A 166 -10.42 4.49 3.44
CA LEU A 166 -10.06 3.11 3.80
C LEU A 166 -11.31 2.32 4.21
N SER A 167 -12.27 2.16 3.29
CA SER A 167 -13.47 1.38 3.60
C SER A 167 -13.13 -0.07 3.91
N PHE A 168 -13.66 -0.59 5.02
CA PHE A 168 -13.49 -1.98 5.42
C PHE A 168 -14.12 -2.96 4.42
N SER A 169 -15.10 -2.50 3.64
CA SER A 169 -15.74 -3.28 2.58
C SER A 169 -14.75 -3.69 1.49
N ILE A 170 -13.74 -2.85 1.18
CA ILE A 170 -12.65 -3.17 0.25
C ILE A 170 -11.89 -4.39 0.75
N ILE A 171 -11.45 -4.34 2.02
CA ILE A 171 -10.68 -5.43 2.64
C ILE A 171 -11.54 -6.68 2.72
N LYS A 172 -12.78 -6.57 3.18
CA LYS A 172 -13.71 -7.69 3.32
C LYS A 172 -13.93 -8.41 1.99
N ARG A 173 -14.16 -7.67 0.91
CA ARG A 173 -14.39 -8.26 -0.41
C ARG A 173 -13.14 -8.94 -0.98
N LEU A 174 -12.01 -8.26 -0.94
CA LEU A 174 -10.74 -8.84 -1.41
C LEU A 174 -10.32 -10.03 -0.56
N ALA A 175 -10.66 -10.05 0.73
CA ALA A 175 -10.40 -11.17 1.62
C ALA A 175 -11.12 -12.49 1.23
N GLU A 176 -12.09 -12.46 0.34
CA GLU A 176 -12.71 -13.67 -0.22
C GLU A 176 -11.78 -14.41 -1.20
N LEU A 177 -10.75 -13.74 -1.71
CA LEU A 177 -9.72 -14.36 -2.56
C LEU A 177 -8.85 -15.31 -1.72
N PRO A 178 -8.66 -16.58 -2.14
CA PRO A 178 -8.00 -17.58 -1.31
C PRO A 178 -6.52 -17.31 -1.04
N TYR A 179 -5.81 -16.73 -2.00
CA TYR A 179 -4.38 -16.45 -1.93
C TYR A 179 -4.14 -14.95 -2.12
N ILE A 180 -4.24 -14.20 -1.03
CA ILE A 180 -4.07 -12.74 -1.06
C ILE A 180 -3.27 -12.27 0.14
N ASP A 181 -2.32 -11.37 -0.13
CA ASP A 181 -1.59 -10.59 0.85
C ASP A 181 -1.97 -9.13 0.73
N PHE A 182 -2.00 -8.42 1.84
CA PHE A 182 -2.34 -7.01 1.89
C PHE A 182 -1.17 -6.18 2.41
N ALA A 183 -0.86 -5.08 1.72
CA ALA A 183 -0.02 -4.00 2.19
C ALA A 183 -0.89 -2.73 2.26
N VAL A 184 -1.19 -2.28 3.46
CA VAL A 184 -2.16 -1.20 3.70
C VAL A 184 -1.49 0.02 4.31
N HIS A 185 -1.76 1.16 3.75
CA HIS A 185 -1.44 2.46 4.32
C HIS A 185 -2.54 2.90 5.29
N PHE A 186 -2.26 2.86 6.59
CA PHE A 186 -3.18 3.31 7.63
C PHE A 186 -2.80 4.69 8.14
N SER A 187 -3.60 5.71 7.84
CA SER A 187 -3.33 7.10 8.20
C SER A 187 -3.51 7.36 9.69
N LEU A 188 -2.40 7.40 10.43
CA LEU A 188 -2.41 7.79 11.85
C LEU A 188 -2.62 9.30 12.03
N MET A 189 -2.07 10.09 11.12
CA MET A 189 -2.21 11.55 11.20
C MET A 189 -3.67 11.98 11.09
N ASP A 190 -4.41 11.41 10.13
CA ASP A 190 -5.82 11.70 9.96
C ASP A 190 -6.64 11.21 11.16
N LEU A 191 -6.39 9.98 11.62
CA LEU A 191 -7.03 9.41 12.80
C LEU A 191 -6.80 10.28 14.03
N THR A 192 -5.55 10.61 14.35
CA THR A 192 -5.21 11.33 15.59
C THR A 192 -5.77 12.76 15.61
N ARG A 193 -5.88 13.40 14.44
CA ARG A 193 -6.41 14.75 14.35
C ARG A 193 -7.93 14.84 14.48
N ASN A 194 -8.63 13.77 14.10
CA ASN A 194 -10.06 13.87 13.86
C ASN A 194 -10.91 12.90 14.72
N VAL A 195 -10.34 11.84 15.30
CA VAL A 195 -11.13 10.75 15.92
C VAL A 195 -12.03 11.21 17.08
N ASP A 196 -11.58 12.18 17.88
CA ASP A 196 -12.38 12.74 18.98
C ASP A 196 -13.58 13.56 18.46
N MET A 197 -13.41 14.26 17.35
CA MET A 197 -14.49 14.99 16.69
C MET A 197 -15.51 14.03 16.05
N GLU A 198 -15.07 12.85 15.63
CA GLU A 198 -15.90 11.81 15.02
C GLU A 198 -16.75 11.05 16.06
N LEU A 199 -16.61 11.33 17.36
CA LEU A 199 -17.57 10.90 18.39
C LEU A 199 -18.92 11.61 18.26
N ASP A 200 -18.97 12.79 17.61
CA ASP A 200 -20.23 13.46 17.29
C ASP A 200 -21.02 12.62 16.25
N PRO A 201 -22.26 12.17 16.56
CA PRO A 201 -23.06 11.34 15.65
C PRO A 201 -23.37 12.00 14.30
N ARG A 202 -23.26 13.34 14.21
CA ARG A 202 -23.46 14.08 12.95
C ARG A 202 -22.27 13.95 11.99
N ARG A 203 -21.15 13.41 12.45
CA ARG A 203 -19.95 13.10 11.66
C ARG A 203 -19.86 11.62 11.44
N ASP A 204 -19.39 11.20 10.27
CA ASP A 204 -19.32 9.75 9.95
C ASP A 204 -18.19 9.38 8.99
N ARG A 205 -17.05 10.07 9.13
CA ARG A 205 -15.91 9.83 8.23
C ARG A 205 -15.22 8.49 8.45
N PHE A 206 -15.23 7.98 9.69
CA PHE A 206 -14.46 6.78 10.04
C PHE A 206 -15.27 5.50 10.15
N SER A 207 -16.59 5.57 10.03
CA SER A 207 -17.45 4.37 10.08
C SER A 207 -17.25 3.45 8.88
N GLU A 208 -16.82 3.99 7.74
CA GLU A 208 -16.42 3.15 6.60
C GLU A 208 -15.16 2.33 6.91
N ALA A 209 -14.17 2.92 7.59
CA ALA A 209 -12.94 2.23 7.95
C ALA A 209 -13.14 1.20 9.08
N LEU A 210 -14.03 1.49 10.03
CA LEU A 210 -14.36 0.62 11.15
C LEU A 210 -15.86 0.68 11.46
N PRO A 211 -16.69 -0.11 10.78
CA PRO A 211 -18.14 -0.09 10.95
C PRO A 211 -18.60 -0.31 12.40
N GLY A 212 -19.50 0.54 12.90
CA GLY A 212 -20.06 0.46 14.26
C GLY A 212 -19.05 0.74 15.39
N TRP A 213 -17.96 1.41 15.12
CA TRP A 213 -16.89 1.65 16.09
C TRP A 213 -17.33 2.47 17.31
N ARG A 214 -18.21 3.46 17.12
CA ARG A 214 -18.69 4.34 18.21
C ARG A 214 -19.35 3.59 19.34
N ASP A 215 -20.20 2.61 19.00
CA ASP A 215 -20.95 1.81 19.97
C ASP A 215 -20.06 0.83 20.75
N ARG A 216 -18.85 0.61 20.25
CA ARG A 216 -17.86 -0.31 20.85
C ARG A 216 -16.78 0.39 21.68
N VAL A 217 -16.69 1.72 21.64
CA VAL A 217 -15.70 2.45 22.45
C VAL A 217 -15.98 2.22 23.93
N PRO A 218 -15.08 1.56 24.68
CA PRO A 218 -15.27 1.37 26.10
C PRO A 218 -15.28 2.71 26.86
N SER A 219 -16.12 2.85 27.85
CA SER A 219 -16.18 4.05 28.71
C SER A 219 -14.86 4.38 29.42
N SER A 220 -13.99 3.36 29.58
CA SER A 220 -12.66 3.52 30.15
C SER A 220 -11.62 4.13 29.21
N VAL A 221 -11.91 4.24 27.91
CA VAL A 221 -10.98 4.82 26.93
C VAL A 221 -11.01 6.33 27.02
N SER A 222 -9.87 6.92 27.38
CA SER A 222 -9.70 8.37 27.39
C SER A 222 -9.64 8.92 25.94
N LYS A 223 -9.90 10.21 25.77
CA LYS A 223 -9.72 10.88 24.47
C LYS A 223 -8.32 10.68 23.89
N ALA A 224 -7.29 10.74 24.73
CA ALA A 224 -5.91 10.50 24.30
C ALA A 224 -5.66 9.05 23.85
N GLY A 225 -6.38 8.07 24.39
CA GLY A 225 -6.29 6.65 24.06
C GLY A 225 -7.12 6.24 22.85
N LEU A 226 -8.02 7.10 22.36
CA LEU A 226 -9.03 6.75 21.36
C LEU A 226 -8.43 6.33 20.02
N SER A 227 -7.39 7.03 19.56
CA SER A 227 -6.70 6.67 18.31
C SER A 227 -6.03 5.30 18.41
N GLN A 228 -5.41 4.99 19.56
CA GLN A 228 -4.78 3.69 19.78
C GLN A 228 -5.83 2.59 19.84
N TRP A 229 -6.92 2.82 20.55
CA TRP A 229 -8.04 1.87 20.63
C TRP A 229 -8.61 1.59 19.24
N PHE A 230 -8.92 2.65 18.45
CA PHE A 230 -9.47 2.52 17.10
C PHE A 230 -8.57 1.65 16.21
N PHE A 231 -7.26 1.92 16.22
CA PHE A 231 -6.31 1.16 15.43
C PHE A 231 -6.24 -0.32 15.86
N GLN A 232 -6.27 -0.61 17.16
CA GLN A 232 -6.28 -1.99 17.66
C GLN A 232 -7.58 -2.71 17.30
N GLU A 233 -8.71 -2.04 17.41
CA GLU A 233 -10.02 -2.62 17.03
C GLU A 233 -10.10 -2.87 15.51
N TRP A 234 -9.56 -1.97 14.69
CA TRP A 234 -9.43 -2.19 13.26
C TRP A 234 -8.58 -3.42 12.93
N ARG A 235 -7.44 -3.60 13.60
CA ARG A 235 -6.61 -4.80 13.46
C ARG A 235 -7.35 -6.07 13.86
N LYS A 236 -8.13 -6.02 14.92
CA LYS A 236 -8.96 -7.15 15.36
C LYS A 236 -9.95 -7.56 14.29
N HIS A 237 -10.63 -6.60 13.65
CA HIS A 237 -11.54 -6.88 12.53
C HIS A 237 -10.84 -7.57 11.35
N ILE A 238 -9.57 -7.22 11.07
CA ILE A 238 -8.76 -7.94 10.08
C ILE A 238 -8.52 -9.39 10.54
N SER A 239 -8.18 -9.59 11.82
CA SER A 239 -7.96 -10.93 12.37
C SER A 239 -9.23 -11.79 12.35
N ASP A 240 -10.39 -11.20 12.56
CA ASP A 240 -11.69 -11.86 12.49
C ASP A 240 -12.03 -12.38 11.06
N LEU A 241 -11.38 -11.81 10.01
CA LEU A 241 -11.41 -12.34 8.64
C LEU A 241 -10.44 -13.50 8.41
N GLY A 242 -9.72 -13.97 9.44
CA GLY A 242 -8.77 -15.08 9.38
C GLY A 242 -7.38 -14.69 8.91
N PHE A 243 -7.01 -13.41 9.01
CA PHE A 243 -5.66 -12.95 8.69
C PHE A 243 -4.78 -12.82 9.93
N SER A 244 -3.50 -13.13 9.78
CA SER A 244 -2.46 -12.71 10.73
C SER A 244 -2.01 -11.30 10.36
N VAL A 245 -2.18 -10.35 11.28
CA VAL A 245 -1.69 -8.98 11.12
C VAL A 245 -0.28 -8.92 11.68
N SER A 246 0.68 -8.52 10.86
CA SER A 246 2.08 -8.42 11.28
C SER A 246 2.24 -7.54 12.52
N GLN A 247 3.12 -7.96 13.43
CA GLN A 247 3.49 -7.14 14.60
C GLN A 247 4.43 -6.00 14.19
N GLU A 248 5.20 -6.20 13.15
CA GLU A 248 6.12 -5.20 12.60
C GLU A 248 5.38 -4.32 11.61
N MET A 249 5.04 -3.13 12.05
CA MET A 249 4.32 -2.13 11.26
C MET A 249 5.15 -0.85 11.21
N PRO A 250 5.96 -0.65 10.16
CA PRO A 250 6.79 0.53 10.03
C PRO A 250 5.98 1.81 10.23
N LEU A 251 6.42 2.62 11.19
CA LEU A 251 5.87 3.95 11.43
C LEU A 251 6.61 4.92 10.52
N VAL A 252 5.88 5.61 9.67
CA VAL A 252 6.41 6.67 8.83
C VAL A 252 6.14 8.00 9.50
N THR A 253 7.20 8.80 9.63
CA THR A 253 7.16 10.13 10.23
C THR A 253 7.58 11.19 9.23
N ASP A 254 7.14 12.43 9.43
CA ASP A 254 7.66 13.58 8.70
C ASP A 254 9.06 14.00 9.20
N GLY A 255 9.62 15.04 8.58
CA GLY A 255 10.92 15.59 8.97
C GLY A 255 11.00 16.17 10.40
N GLN A 256 9.86 16.30 11.10
CA GLN A 256 9.74 16.77 12.49
C GLN A 256 9.45 15.61 13.47
N GLY A 257 9.46 14.37 13.01
CA GLY A 257 9.18 13.18 13.83
C GLY A 257 7.69 12.94 14.11
N ARG A 258 6.76 13.69 13.49
CA ARG A 258 5.32 13.47 13.68
C ARG A 258 4.87 12.24 12.91
N ALA A 259 4.11 11.37 13.58
CA ALA A 259 3.55 10.16 12.96
C ALA A 259 2.58 10.53 11.83
N LEU A 260 2.84 10.00 10.65
CA LEU A 260 2.01 10.18 9.47
C LEU A 260 1.10 8.97 9.26
N TYR A 261 1.70 7.78 9.13
CA TYR A 261 0.97 6.54 8.90
C TYR A 261 1.77 5.32 9.34
N ARG A 262 1.08 4.18 9.43
CA ARG A 262 1.70 2.86 9.52
C ARG A 262 1.51 2.10 8.20
N LEU A 263 2.54 1.37 7.84
CA LEU A 263 2.43 0.33 6.82
C LEU A 263 2.03 -0.95 7.52
N VAL A 264 0.80 -1.39 7.30
CA VAL A 264 0.22 -2.58 7.92
C VAL A 264 0.20 -3.69 6.88
N PHE A 265 0.85 -4.80 7.21
CA PHE A 265 0.82 -5.99 6.38
C PHE A 265 -0.01 -7.08 7.06
N PHE A 266 -0.77 -7.81 6.28
CA PHE A 266 -1.47 -9.00 6.77
C PHE A 266 -1.65 -10.05 5.67
N SER A 267 -1.56 -11.31 6.09
CA SER A 267 -1.67 -12.49 5.25
C SER A 267 -2.32 -13.63 6.03
N ARG A 268 -2.89 -14.62 5.32
CA ARG A 268 -3.33 -15.89 5.93
C ARG A 268 -2.18 -16.87 6.11
N HIS A 269 -1.04 -16.61 5.54
CA HIS A 269 0.11 -17.53 5.54
C HIS A 269 1.27 -16.96 6.36
N ALA A 270 1.91 -17.82 7.15
CA ALA A 270 3.03 -17.40 7.99
C ALA A 270 4.28 -16.98 7.20
N PHE A 271 4.50 -17.49 6.00
CA PHE A 271 5.69 -17.18 5.21
C PHE A 271 5.73 -15.71 4.76
N PRO A 272 4.68 -15.14 4.15
CA PRO A 272 4.65 -13.71 3.80
C PRO A 272 4.81 -12.80 5.03
N ASP A 273 4.18 -13.13 6.16
CA ASP A 273 4.33 -12.36 7.40
C ASP A 273 5.76 -12.37 7.93
N LYS A 274 6.44 -13.53 7.90
CA LYS A 274 7.85 -13.62 8.26
C LYS A 274 8.74 -12.74 7.37
N ILE A 275 8.54 -12.79 6.05
CA ILE A 275 9.30 -11.96 5.11
C ILE A 275 9.07 -10.48 5.38
N TRP A 276 7.82 -10.08 5.60
CA TRP A 276 7.50 -8.70 5.95
C TRP A 276 8.20 -8.27 7.24
N SER A 277 8.16 -9.10 8.29
CA SER A 277 8.81 -8.82 9.56
C SER A 277 10.33 -8.63 9.41
N ASP A 278 10.97 -9.46 8.58
CA ASP A 278 12.41 -9.33 8.31
C ASP A 278 12.74 -8.02 7.59
N ILE A 279 11.89 -7.61 6.63
CA ILE A 279 12.02 -6.33 5.91
C ILE A 279 11.80 -5.15 6.87
N ALA A 280 10.78 -5.22 7.71
CA ALA A 280 10.41 -4.14 8.62
C ALA A 280 11.45 -3.89 9.72
N LYS A 281 12.11 -4.95 10.21
CA LYS A 281 13.20 -4.88 11.19
C LYS A 281 14.50 -4.36 10.61
N SER A 282 14.70 -4.51 9.30
CA SER A 282 15.96 -4.17 8.64
C SER A 282 15.74 -3.25 7.44
N PRO A 283 15.20 -2.04 7.64
CA PRO A 283 14.80 -1.15 6.54
C PRO A 283 15.96 -0.71 5.63
N ASN A 284 17.19 -0.79 6.12
CA ASN A 284 18.38 -0.35 5.39
C ASN A 284 19.16 -1.49 4.70
N LEU A 285 18.80 -2.76 4.93
CA LEU A 285 19.50 -3.88 4.31
C LEU A 285 18.95 -4.14 2.89
N SER A 286 19.84 -4.24 1.92
CA SER A 286 19.61 -4.97 0.69
C SER A 286 19.47 -6.45 1.08
N LEU A 287 18.28 -7.00 0.93
CA LEU A 287 18.08 -8.44 1.07
C LEU A 287 18.81 -9.07 -0.13
N GLY A 288 20.01 -9.61 0.12
CA GLY A 288 20.80 -10.32 -0.88
C GLY A 288 20.10 -11.63 -1.27
N PHE A 289 19.27 -11.57 -2.30
CA PHE A 289 18.65 -12.74 -2.92
C PHE A 289 19.13 -12.90 -4.34
#